data_c2d1ee1f1c18a5d74a0e54fa0fbe9b2e
#
_entry.id   c2d1ee1f1c18a5d74a0e54fa0fbe9b2e
#
_cell.length_a   1.000
_cell.length_b   1.000
_cell.length_c   1.000
_cell.angle_alpha   90.00
_cell.angle_beta   90.00
_cell.angle_gamma   90.00
#
_symmetry.space_group_name_H-M   'P 1'
#
loop_
_entity.id
_entity.type
_entity.pdbx_description
1 polymer ?
#
loop_
_entity_poly.entity_id
_entity_poly.type
_entity_poly.pdbx_seq_one_letter_code
_entity_poly.pdbx_strand_id
1 'polypeptide(L)'
;MQERRKISRKYLAIYSRVFDRSSGRVIGYLSDLTSKGAMVISDSSMSENQEVSLRFDLPDPALFSTDQLNINAHIKWCRPDIDPAFYNIGFEFKTISPEQATIIEEMIVAYEFRRDAPAYPPPTSTL
;
A
#
# COMPACT_ATOMS: atom_id res chain seq x y z
N MET A 1 1.67 20.85 5.78
CA MET A 1 2.40 19.77 5.10
C MET A 1 2.56 18.54 5.95
N GLN A 2 3.25 18.68 7.05
CA GLN A 2 3.42 17.62 8.01
C GLN A 2 2.11 17.06 8.50
N GLU A 3 1.22 17.93 8.83
CA GLU A 3 -0.05 17.60 9.39
C GLU A 3 -0.89 16.79 8.43
N ARG A 4 -0.88 17.18 7.17
CA ARG A 4 -1.62 16.48 6.15
C ARG A 4 -1.10 15.05 5.98
N ARG A 5 0.20 14.90 6.03
CA ARG A 5 0.82 13.61 5.91
C ARG A 5 0.45 12.71 7.07
N LYS A 6 0.41 13.26 8.27
CA LYS A 6 0.00 12.49 9.44
C LYS A 6 -1.43 12.00 9.31
N ILE A 7 -2.30 12.83 8.79
CA ILE A 7 -3.69 12.44 8.58
C ILE A 7 -3.77 11.28 7.60
N SER A 8 -3.01 11.36 6.51
CA SER A 8 -2.98 10.27 5.53
C SER A 8 -2.51 8.97 6.16
N ARG A 9 -1.47 9.04 6.99
CA ARG A 9 -0.98 7.84 7.65
C ARG A 9 -2.01 7.23 8.58
N LYS A 10 -2.77 8.06 9.26
CA LYS A 10 -3.83 7.55 10.12
C LYS A 10 -4.84 6.74 9.34
N TYR A 11 -5.25 7.25 8.20
CA TYR A 11 -6.19 6.52 7.36
C TYR A 11 -5.58 5.21 6.91
N LEU A 12 -4.33 5.24 6.47
CA LEU A 12 -3.67 4.04 5.98
C LEU A 12 -3.53 2.99 7.08
N ALA A 13 -3.21 3.44 8.29
CA ALA A 13 -3.09 2.53 9.42
C ALA A 13 -4.39 1.82 9.71
N ILE A 14 -5.52 2.51 9.51
CA ILE A 14 -6.83 1.92 9.74
C ILE A 14 -7.21 0.96 8.62
N TYR A 15 -6.87 1.30 7.39
CA TYR A 15 -7.45 0.60 6.25
C TYR A 15 -6.59 -0.48 5.65
N SER A 16 -5.27 -0.41 5.74
CA SER A 16 -4.51 -1.42 5.03
C SER A 16 -3.10 -1.58 5.56
N ARG A 17 -2.90 -2.65 6.28
CA ARG A 17 -1.56 -3.10 6.63
C ARG A 17 -1.10 -4.07 5.55
N VAL A 18 0.18 -4.03 5.28
CA VAL A 18 0.80 -4.89 4.28
C VAL A 18 1.79 -5.80 4.99
N PHE A 19 1.66 -7.08 4.75
CA PHE A 19 2.45 -8.09 5.44
C PHE A 19 3.35 -8.82 4.47
N ASP A 20 4.50 -9.26 4.97
CA ASP A 20 5.30 -10.28 4.31
C ASP A 20 4.62 -11.62 4.61
N ARG A 21 4.05 -12.22 3.59
CA ARG A 21 3.28 -13.44 3.77
C ARG A 21 4.13 -14.60 4.28
N SER A 22 5.41 -14.63 3.91
CA SER A 22 6.28 -15.72 4.30
C SER A 22 6.59 -15.72 5.79
N SER A 23 6.78 -14.53 6.36
CA SER A 23 7.14 -14.41 7.78
C SER A 23 5.97 -14.03 8.65
N GLY A 24 4.90 -13.49 8.07
CA GLY A 24 3.78 -12.95 8.83
C GLY A 24 4.04 -11.58 9.43
N ARG A 25 5.18 -10.97 9.14
CA ARG A 25 5.55 -9.68 9.73
C ARG A 25 4.95 -8.54 8.94
N VAL A 26 4.59 -7.48 9.64
CA VAL A 26 4.10 -6.27 9.01
C VAL A 26 5.25 -5.57 8.30
N ILE A 27 5.08 -5.33 7.01
CA ILE A 27 6.02 -4.52 6.25
C ILE A 27 5.74 -3.05 6.49
N GLY A 28 4.47 -2.67 6.44
CA GLY A 28 4.08 -1.28 6.61
C GLY A 28 2.63 -1.08 6.23
N TYR A 29 2.33 0.12 5.76
CA TYR A 29 0.97 0.52 5.43
C TYR A 29 0.90 0.96 3.98
N LEU A 30 -0.18 0.59 3.32
CA LEU A 30 -0.39 0.93 1.92
C LEU A 30 -0.52 2.45 1.77
N SER A 31 0.29 3.02 0.90
CA SER A 31 0.31 4.45 0.65
C SER A 31 -0.28 4.79 -0.72
N ASP A 32 -0.10 3.92 -1.69
CA ASP A 32 -0.65 4.13 -3.01
C ASP A 32 -0.79 2.78 -3.71
N LEU A 33 -1.72 2.72 -4.66
CA LEU A 33 -2.04 1.46 -5.31
C LEU A 33 -2.46 1.72 -6.75
N THR A 34 -1.90 0.93 -7.66
CA THR A 34 -2.32 0.91 -9.05
C THR A 34 -2.54 -0.54 -9.46
N SER A 35 -3.02 -0.74 -10.68
CA SER A 35 -3.22 -2.10 -11.18
C SER A 35 -1.91 -2.87 -11.32
N LYS A 36 -0.77 -2.20 -11.27
CA LYS A 36 0.52 -2.84 -11.51
C LYS A 36 1.42 -2.89 -10.30
N GLY A 37 1.10 -2.15 -9.25
CA GLY A 37 1.98 -2.13 -8.09
C GLY A 37 1.43 -1.31 -6.96
N ALA A 38 2.24 -1.21 -5.91
CA ALA A 38 1.84 -0.53 -4.69
C ALA A 38 3.02 0.21 -4.09
N MET A 39 2.72 1.28 -3.38
CA MET A 39 3.71 1.96 -2.56
C MET A 39 3.32 1.77 -1.10
N VAL A 40 4.30 1.43 -0.28
CA VAL A 40 4.10 1.11 1.14
C VAL A 40 5.01 2.00 1.96
N ILE A 41 4.48 2.55 3.05
CA ILE A 41 5.27 3.28 4.03
C ILE A 41 5.66 2.29 5.12
N SER A 42 6.96 2.18 5.39
CA SER A 42 7.50 1.22 6.34
C SER A 42 8.47 1.91 7.29
N ASP A 43 8.64 1.34 8.46
CA ASP A 43 9.67 1.82 9.39
C ASP A 43 11.01 1.13 9.18
N SER A 44 11.10 0.27 8.18
CA SER A 44 12.34 -0.46 7.87
C SER A 44 12.61 -0.38 6.38
N SER A 45 13.87 -0.32 6.02
CA SER A 45 14.25 -0.36 4.61
C SER A 45 14.21 -1.79 4.09
N MET A 46 14.06 -1.93 2.77
CA MET A 46 14.11 -3.23 2.10
C MET A 46 14.99 -3.10 0.89
N SER A 47 15.63 -4.22 0.52
CA SER A 47 16.57 -4.21 -0.59
C SER A 47 15.85 -4.24 -1.92
N GLU A 48 16.33 -3.42 -2.85
CA GLU A 48 15.78 -3.42 -4.21
C GLU A 48 16.08 -4.74 -4.89
N ASN A 49 15.27 -5.06 -5.87
CA ASN A 49 15.40 -6.25 -6.72
C ASN A 49 15.16 -7.56 -5.98
N GLN A 50 14.55 -7.51 -4.83
CA GLN A 50 14.12 -8.72 -4.13
C GLN A 50 12.66 -8.99 -4.43
N GLU A 51 12.30 -10.27 -4.34
CA GLU A 51 10.93 -10.69 -4.50
C GLU A 51 10.34 -10.97 -3.13
N VAL A 52 9.05 -10.68 -3.01
CA VAL A 52 8.37 -10.85 -1.74
C VAL A 52 6.91 -11.23 -2.00
N SER A 53 6.37 -12.08 -1.15
CA SER A 53 4.96 -12.41 -1.18
C SER A 53 4.24 -11.46 -0.24
N LEU A 54 3.33 -10.67 -0.79
CA LEU A 54 2.61 -9.67 -0.02
C LEU A 54 1.23 -10.18 0.37
N ARG A 55 0.78 -9.76 1.55
CA ARG A 55 -0.60 -9.96 1.97
C ARG A 55 -1.17 -8.61 2.39
N PHE A 56 -2.31 -8.27 1.82
CA PHE A 56 -3.06 -7.08 2.18
C PHE A 56 -4.30 -7.55 2.92
N ASP A 57 -4.52 -7.02 4.12
CA ASP A 57 -5.74 -7.33 4.87
C ASP A 57 -6.87 -6.43 4.38
N LEU A 58 -8.03 -7.03 4.18
CA LEU A 58 -9.22 -6.35 3.64
C LEU A 58 -10.36 -6.60 4.61
N PRO A 59 -10.41 -5.84 5.71
CA PRO A 59 -11.29 -6.19 6.82
C PRO A 59 -12.77 -5.88 6.61
N ASP A 60 -13.11 -5.05 5.62
CA ASP A 60 -14.49 -4.60 5.47
C ASP A 60 -15.21 -5.42 4.40
N PRO A 61 -16.08 -6.36 4.82
CA PRO A 61 -16.78 -7.21 3.85
C PRO A 61 -17.78 -6.46 2.98
N ALA A 62 -18.13 -5.24 3.34
CA ALA A 62 -19.01 -4.43 2.51
C ALA A 62 -18.27 -3.85 1.31
N LEU A 63 -16.95 -3.75 1.39
CA LEU A 63 -16.15 -3.16 0.33
C LEU A 63 -15.41 -4.18 -0.51
N PHE A 64 -15.12 -5.35 0.04
CA PHE A 64 -14.23 -6.31 -0.61
C PHE A 64 -14.87 -7.69 -0.66
N SER A 65 -14.65 -8.36 -1.77
CA SER A 65 -15.21 -9.71 -1.98
C SER A 65 -14.42 -10.79 -1.24
N THR A 66 -13.28 -10.42 -0.64
CA THR A 66 -12.48 -11.36 0.13
C THR A 66 -11.87 -10.62 1.32
N ASP A 67 -11.34 -11.36 2.29
CA ASP A 67 -10.77 -10.75 3.49
C ASP A 67 -9.28 -10.48 3.37
N GLN A 68 -8.63 -10.94 2.30
CA GLN A 68 -7.23 -10.63 2.07
C GLN A 68 -6.86 -10.82 0.61
N LEU A 69 -5.82 -10.11 0.21
CA LEU A 69 -5.22 -10.29 -1.11
C LEU A 69 -3.80 -10.77 -0.91
N ASN A 70 -3.46 -11.89 -1.54
CA ASN A 70 -2.10 -12.41 -1.55
C ASN A 70 -1.55 -12.26 -2.97
N ILE A 71 -0.37 -11.67 -3.09
CA ILE A 71 0.19 -11.41 -4.41
C ILE A 71 1.71 -11.36 -4.33
N ASN A 72 2.36 -11.88 -5.35
CA ASN A 72 3.81 -11.81 -5.42
C ASN A 72 4.23 -10.51 -6.05
N ALA A 73 5.30 -9.94 -5.53
CA ALA A 73 5.76 -8.63 -5.99
C ALA A 73 7.27 -8.59 -6.01
N HIS A 74 7.76 -7.58 -6.71
CA HIS A 74 9.18 -7.29 -6.85
C HIS A 74 9.43 -5.91 -6.26
N ILE A 75 10.46 -5.78 -5.44
CA ILE A 75 10.81 -4.48 -4.85
C ILE A 75 11.56 -3.67 -5.89
N LYS A 76 10.91 -2.62 -6.39
CA LYS A 76 11.48 -1.77 -7.42
C LYS A 76 12.42 -0.73 -6.85
N TRP A 77 12.03 -0.14 -5.72
CA TRP A 77 12.82 0.92 -5.11
C TRP A 77 12.44 1.04 -3.65
N CYS A 78 13.37 1.64 -2.88
CA CYS A 78 13.16 1.93 -1.47
C CYS A 78 13.89 3.23 -1.17
N ARG A 79 13.18 4.21 -0.63
CA ARG A 79 13.72 5.55 -0.38
C ARG A 79 13.27 6.07 0.96
N PRO A 80 14.10 6.89 1.62
CA PRO A 80 13.64 7.55 2.85
C PRO A 80 12.44 8.43 2.58
N ASP A 81 11.53 8.44 3.54
CA ASP A 81 10.38 9.36 3.51
C ASP A 81 10.86 10.75 3.95
N ILE A 82 9.99 11.74 3.83
CA ILE A 82 10.24 13.07 4.39
C ILE A 82 10.47 12.93 5.90
N ASP A 83 9.67 12.11 6.55
CA ASP A 83 9.88 11.76 7.95
C ASP A 83 10.99 10.71 8.00
N PRO A 84 12.16 11.01 8.59
CA PRO A 84 13.29 10.09 8.54
C PRO A 84 13.06 8.78 9.30
N ALA A 85 12.00 8.68 10.07
CA ALA A 85 11.65 7.42 10.73
C ALA A 85 11.08 6.40 9.78
N PHE A 86 10.76 6.79 8.53
CA PHE A 86 10.04 5.93 7.60
C PHE A 86 10.73 5.85 6.24
N TYR A 87 10.35 4.82 5.51
CA TYR A 87 10.79 4.60 4.14
C TYR A 87 9.57 4.42 3.25
N ASN A 88 9.68 4.83 2.00
CA ASN A 88 8.69 4.52 0.96
C ASN A 88 9.26 3.41 0.10
N ILE A 89 8.48 2.35 -0.06
CA ILE A 89 8.91 1.18 -0.80
C ILE A 89 7.94 0.97 -1.96
N GLY A 90 8.49 0.90 -3.17
CA GLY A 90 7.71 0.67 -4.37
C GLY A 90 7.77 -0.79 -4.79
N PHE A 91 6.60 -1.42 -4.87
CA PHE A 91 6.46 -2.81 -5.29
C PHE A 91 5.83 -2.87 -6.67
N GLU A 92 6.34 -3.75 -7.50
CA GLU A 92 5.72 -4.08 -8.78
C GLU A 92 5.13 -5.48 -8.67
N PHE A 93 3.84 -5.61 -8.96
CA PHE A 93 3.19 -6.92 -8.92
C PHE A 93 3.70 -7.78 -10.05
N LYS A 94 3.88 -9.07 -9.77
CA LYS A 94 4.29 -10.01 -10.78
C LYS A 94 3.04 -10.51 -11.50
N THR A 95 2.97 -11.76 -11.82
CA THR A 95 1.81 -12.30 -12.52
C THR A 95 0.54 -12.07 -11.70
N ILE A 96 -0.47 -11.50 -12.33
CA ILE A 96 -1.73 -11.16 -11.68
C ILE A 96 -2.84 -12.00 -12.29
N SER A 97 -3.56 -12.76 -11.44
CA SER A 97 -4.70 -13.54 -11.90
C SER A 97 -5.92 -12.63 -12.07
N PRO A 98 -6.94 -13.08 -12.81
CA PRO A 98 -8.17 -12.30 -12.91
C PRO A 98 -8.82 -12.00 -11.56
N GLU A 99 -8.77 -12.96 -10.63
CA GLU A 99 -9.32 -12.73 -9.30
C GLU A 99 -8.55 -11.68 -8.55
N GLN A 100 -7.23 -11.72 -8.62
CA GLN A 100 -6.39 -10.71 -8.00
C GLN A 100 -6.66 -9.34 -8.61
N ALA A 101 -6.82 -9.29 -9.93
CA ALA A 101 -7.10 -8.03 -10.61
C ALA A 101 -8.42 -7.43 -10.12
N THR A 102 -9.43 -8.27 -9.94
CA THR A 102 -10.72 -7.80 -9.43
C THR A 102 -10.58 -7.21 -8.03
N ILE A 103 -9.83 -7.89 -7.17
CA ILE A 103 -9.61 -7.42 -5.80
C ILE A 103 -8.86 -6.10 -5.81
N ILE A 104 -7.84 -5.99 -6.65
CA ILE A 104 -7.07 -4.76 -6.76
C ILE A 104 -7.98 -3.61 -7.18
N GLU A 105 -8.88 -3.85 -8.13
CA GLU A 105 -9.83 -2.82 -8.54
C GLU A 105 -10.74 -2.40 -7.39
N GLU A 106 -11.20 -3.34 -6.62
CA GLU A 106 -12.02 -3.03 -5.45
C GLU A 106 -11.24 -2.14 -4.49
N MET A 107 -9.97 -2.46 -4.26
CA MET A 107 -9.12 -1.68 -3.39
C MET A 107 -8.91 -0.27 -3.93
N ILE A 108 -8.65 -0.15 -5.23
CA ILE A 108 -8.42 1.15 -5.85
C ILE A 108 -9.65 2.04 -5.67
N VAL A 109 -10.83 1.49 -5.93
CA VAL A 109 -12.06 2.25 -5.78
C VAL A 109 -12.24 2.72 -4.33
N ALA A 110 -12.02 1.84 -3.37
CA ALA A 110 -12.17 2.16 -1.96
C ALA A 110 -11.18 3.23 -1.52
N TYR A 111 -9.93 3.10 -1.95
CA TYR A 111 -8.89 4.03 -1.51
C TYR A 111 -8.89 5.34 -2.28
N GLU A 112 -9.36 5.32 -3.51
CA GLU A 112 -9.54 6.56 -4.25
C GLU A 112 -10.59 7.44 -3.59
N PHE A 113 -11.63 6.82 -3.09
CA PHE A 113 -12.62 7.56 -2.34
C PHE A 113 -11.96 8.28 -1.17
N ARG A 114 -11.03 7.63 -0.50
CA ARG A 114 -10.28 8.24 0.60
C ARG A 114 -9.36 9.34 0.12
N ARG A 115 -8.74 9.14 -1.03
CA ARG A 115 -7.84 10.13 -1.58
C ARG A 115 -8.56 11.42 -1.95
N ASP A 116 -9.82 11.30 -2.28
CA ASP A 116 -10.63 12.47 -2.62
C ASP A 116 -11.00 13.29 -1.40
N ALA A 117 -10.77 12.77 -0.21
CA ALA A 117 -11.02 13.51 1.00
C ALA A 117 -10.13 14.76 1.02
N PRO A 118 -10.59 15.84 1.63
CA PRO A 118 -9.84 17.09 1.58
C PRO A 118 -8.43 17.01 2.13
N ALA A 119 -8.18 16.07 3.00
CA ALA A 119 -6.86 15.95 3.59
C ALA A 119 -5.82 15.46 2.62
N TYR A 120 -6.24 14.84 1.54
CA TYR A 120 -5.28 14.30 0.59
C TYR A 120 -4.92 15.36 -0.40
N PRO A 121 -3.70 15.56 -0.59
CA PRO A 121 -3.27 16.59 -1.48
C PRO A 121 -3.49 16.25 -2.87
N PRO A 122 -3.70 16.89 -3.24
CA PRO A 122 -3.35 16.71 -4.25
C PRO A 122 -2.19 17.24 -4.67
N PRO A 123 -2.16 17.51 -4.52
CA PRO A 123 -1.30 17.78 -4.82
C PRO A 123 -0.16 17.71 -4.77
N THR A 124 -0.19 17.74 -4.50
CA THR A 124 0.65 17.79 -4.47
C THR A 124 1.37 17.24 -4.55
N SER A 125 1.18 17.02 -4.54
CA SER A 125 1.77 16.60 -4.35
C SER A 125 2.51 16.07 -4.58
N THR A 126 2.57 16.04 -4.85
CA THR A 126 3.14 15.57 -4.89
C THR A 126 3.72 15.30 -4.79
N LEU A 127 3.62 15.27 -4.73
CA LEU A 127 3.93 15.16 -4.38
C LEU A 127 4.23 15.12 -4.46
#